data_dc8264578f61c1b8837096a534cc0c0e
#
_entry.id   dc8264578f61c1b8837096a534cc0c0e
#
_cell.length_a   1.000
_cell.length_b   1.000
_cell.length_c   1.000
_cell.angle_alpha   90.00
_cell.angle_beta   90.00
_cell.angle_gamma   90.00
#
_symmetry.space_group_name_H-M   'P 1'
#
loop_
_entity.id
_entity.type
_entity.pdbx_description
1 polymer ?
#
loop_
_entity_poly.entity_id
_entity_poly.type
_entity_poly.pdbx_seq_one_letter_code
_entity_poly.pdbx_strand_id
1 'polypeptide(L)'
;LLSLKKLDQADYEKKQNKKIERELPYFITIMSLLASSGFGPYTILQKIKEINLLPIIQTETIKILKKIDMLGMDPLAALSQAKDKPSSRALGEFLNGYVSAIQSGGNVVNYLKSKMTSSYDRLENIEKSSVEKLSGVVHGWLTMQIVILAVFILVAAIGSNPLTDSGSTTSDPPYLLLIFSPIISIAFMKIVQKMNVSNIPELEVKKILKFALPPFIIAIVLIASNALASLHANAYILGISLVAASLWPALKFQKIYVINIHAEAATPQILRDITEARKAGMGPEKCIIHACKRKDFKSFNTIANTIASKLEWGIPMNNIFETLQKEMKNFQVLVSFRILFEIITSGGGNVNTLDSLADASEKIHNIAKNKRDMLQPYVIVGFMLIIITGFTTLLTIDSFADINQGKDVVHANNTQQSAQPNALLEVVSIAVVAQAWLAGLFIGKITKGAYSGGFMFSLLLTIITMVSIGMIQLHVINIGAI
;
A
#
# COMPACT_ATOMS: atom_id res chain seq x y z
N LEU A 1 28.07 -21.46 8.43
CA LEU A 1 27.44 -21.65 7.10
C LEU A 1 26.15 -22.51 7.18
N LEU A 2 26.14 -23.63 7.93
CA LEU A 2 24.97 -24.51 8.13
C LEU A 2 23.84 -23.83 8.95
N SER A 3 24.17 -23.01 9.94
CA SER A 3 23.17 -22.25 10.73
C SER A 3 22.53 -21.12 9.93
N LEU A 4 23.29 -20.43 9.08
CA LEU A 4 22.76 -19.38 8.18
C LEU A 4 21.82 -19.97 7.12
N LYS A 5 22.18 -21.12 6.53
CA LYS A 5 21.29 -21.83 5.58
C LYS A 5 19.97 -22.28 6.24
N LYS A 6 20.00 -22.76 7.49
CA LYS A 6 18.79 -23.12 8.24
C LYS A 6 17.92 -21.92 8.57
N LEU A 7 18.51 -20.77 8.92
CA LEU A 7 17.79 -19.52 9.16
C LEU A 7 17.13 -18.99 7.87
N ASP A 8 17.85 -19.02 6.73
CA ASP A 8 17.30 -18.61 5.43
C ASP A 8 16.16 -19.54 4.99
N GLN A 9 16.27 -20.84 5.26
CA GLN A 9 15.23 -21.81 4.90
C GLN A 9 13.98 -21.64 5.79
N ALA A 10 14.15 -21.42 7.09
CA ALA A 10 13.05 -21.13 8.01
C ALA A 10 12.32 -19.81 7.68
N ASP A 11 13.06 -18.77 7.28
CA ASP A 11 12.50 -17.50 6.84
C ASP A 11 11.76 -17.63 5.51
N TYR A 12 12.26 -18.45 4.59
CA TYR A 12 11.61 -18.76 3.32
C TYR A 12 10.29 -19.51 3.55
N GLU A 13 10.29 -20.56 4.36
CA GLU A 13 9.09 -21.33 4.73
C GLU A 13 8.05 -20.45 5.44
N LYS A 14 8.46 -19.57 6.34
CA LYS A 14 7.58 -18.62 7.03
C LYS A 14 6.93 -17.62 6.07
N LYS A 15 7.67 -17.16 5.07
CA LYS A 15 7.13 -16.30 4.01
C LYS A 15 6.15 -17.04 3.09
N GLN A 16 6.45 -18.26 2.74
CA GLN A 16 5.57 -19.13 1.95
C GLN A 16 4.26 -19.40 2.70
N ASN A 17 4.35 -19.78 3.98
CA ASN A 17 3.16 -20.02 4.81
C ASN A 17 2.23 -18.82 4.88
N LYS A 18 2.77 -17.62 5.08
CA LYS A 18 1.96 -16.38 5.08
C LYS A 18 1.26 -16.11 3.75
N LYS A 19 1.89 -16.44 2.64
CA LYS A 19 1.29 -16.27 1.32
C LYS A 19 0.17 -17.29 1.09
N ILE A 20 0.38 -18.55 1.47
CA ILE A 20 -0.65 -19.59 1.42
C ILE A 20 -1.86 -19.18 2.25
N GLU A 21 -1.66 -18.69 3.49
CA GLU A 21 -2.75 -18.24 4.36
C GLU A 21 -3.60 -17.11 3.76
N ARG A 22 -3.02 -16.28 2.90
CA ARG A 22 -3.74 -15.22 2.18
C ARG A 22 -4.50 -15.72 0.96
N GLU A 23 -3.98 -16.73 0.25
CA GLU A 23 -4.64 -17.34 -0.91
C GLU A 23 -5.72 -18.34 -0.50
N LEU A 24 -5.60 -18.95 0.69
CA LEU A 24 -6.45 -20.04 1.17
C LEU A 24 -7.95 -19.69 1.21
N PRO A 25 -8.41 -18.51 1.67
CA PRO A 25 -9.84 -18.16 1.64
C PRO A 25 -10.42 -18.21 0.23
N TYR A 26 -9.69 -17.72 -0.76
CA TYR A 26 -10.12 -17.74 -2.17
C TYR A 26 -10.15 -19.17 -2.73
N PHE A 27 -9.16 -19.98 -2.38
CA PHE A 27 -9.13 -21.39 -2.74
C PHE A 27 -10.34 -22.15 -2.18
N ILE A 28 -10.62 -21.99 -0.88
CA ILE A 28 -11.78 -22.59 -0.23
C ILE A 28 -13.09 -22.11 -0.87
N THR A 29 -13.17 -20.84 -1.24
CA THR A 29 -14.32 -20.26 -1.94
C THR A 29 -14.53 -20.95 -3.29
N ILE A 30 -13.49 -21.09 -4.09
CA ILE A 30 -13.57 -21.78 -5.39
C ILE A 30 -14.03 -23.24 -5.19
N MET A 31 -13.42 -23.95 -4.25
CA MET A 31 -13.81 -25.31 -3.92
C MET A 31 -15.27 -25.40 -3.48
N SER A 32 -15.72 -24.50 -2.60
CA SER A 32 -17.10 -24.47 -2.07
C SER A 32 -18.11 -24.23 -3.19
N LEU A 33 -17.85 -23.27 -4.06
CA LEU A 33 -18.77 -22.87 -5.12
C LEU A 33 -18.85 -23.93 -6.24
N LEU A 34 -17.71 -24.51 -6.64
CA LEU A 34 -17.70 -25.60 -7.62
C LEU A 34 -18.30 -26.88 -7.06
N ALA A 35 -18.04 -27.22 -5.78
CA ALA A 35 -18.70 -28.36 -5.15
C ALA A 35 -20.22 -28.15 -5.04
N SER A 36 -20.69 -26.94 -4.73
CA SER A 36 -22.12 -26.59 -4.72
C SER A 36 -22.76 -26.68 -6.12
N SER A 37 -21.93 -26.61 -7.17
CA SER A 37 -22.35 -26.81 -8.57
C SER A 37 -22.29 -28.28 -9.00
N GLY A 38 -21.97 -29.23 -8.08
CA GLY A 38 -21.94 -30.66 -8.33
C GLY A 38 -20.63 -31.23 -8.87
N PHE A 39 -19.55 -30.42 -8.90
CA PHE A 39 -18.24 -30.91 -9.36
C PHE A 39 -17.55 -31.77 -8.29
N GLY A 40 -16.96 -32.89 -8.72
CA GLY A 40 -16.14 -33.73 -7.86
C GLY A 40 -14.73 -33.16 -7.62
N PRO A 41 -14.02 -33.69 -6.61
CA PRO A 41 -12.71 -33.17 -6.19
C PRO A 41 -11.68 -33.03 -7.31
N TYR A 42 -11.59 -34.03 -8.19
CA TYR A 42 -10.65 -34.03 -9.32
C TYR A 42 -10.90 -32.87 -10.29
N THR A 43 -12.17 -32.74 -10.73
CA THR A 43 -12.57 -31.65 -11.65
C THR A 43 -12.36 -30.27 -11.03
N ILE A 44 -12.62 -30.11 -9.74
CA ILE A 44 -12.36 -28.87 -9.01
C ILE A 44 -10.88 -28.51 -9.05
N LEU A 45 -9.99 -29.48 -8.77
CA LEU A 45 -8.54 -29.27 -8.82
C LEU A 45 -8.06 -28.92 -10.23
N GLN A 46 -8.62 -29.57 -11.28
CA GLN A 46 -8.31 -29.20 -12.67
C GLN A 46 -8.66 -27.76 -12.99
N LYS A 47 -9.85 -27.29 -12.57
CA LYS A 47 -10.27 -25.89 -12.77
C LYS A 47 -9.41 -24.90 -12.00
N ILE A 48 -9.00 -25.23 -10.77
CA ILE A 48 -8.09 -24.39 -9.98
C ILE A 48 -6.72 -24.28 -10.63
N LYS A 49 -6.21 -25.34 -11.27
CA LYS A 49 -4.96 -25.31 -12.03
C LYS A 49 -4.98 -24.26 -13.15
N GLU A 50 -6.13 -23.97 -13.74
CA GLU A 50 -6.30 -22.99 -14.81
C GLU A 50 -6.40 -21.53 -14.29
N ILE A 51 -6.56 -21.35 -12.97
CA ILE A 51 -6.69 -20.03 -12.33
C ILE A 51 -5.31 -19.50 -11.98
N ASN A 52 -4.72 -18.70 -12.87
CA ASN A 52 -3.38 -18.11 -12.70
C ASN A 52 -3.29 -17.00 -11.63
N LEU A 53 -4.36 -16.75 -10.87
CA LEU A 53 -4.42 -15.69 -9.85
C LEU A 53 -3.91 -16.14 -8.48
N LEU A 54 -3.84 -17.44 -8.22
CA LEU A 54 -3.44 -18.04 -6.95
C LEU A 54 -2.14 -18.86 -7.13
N PRO A 55 -0.99 -18.23 -7.38
CA PRO A 55 0.21 -18.92 -7.88
C PRO A 55 0.75 -19.97 -6.91
N ILE A 56 0.58 -19.79 -5.60
CA ILE A 56 1.11 -20.73 -4.62
C ILE A 56 0.17 -21.90 -4.46
N ILE A 57 -1.13 -21.64 -4.30
CA ILE A 57 -2.15 -22.69 -4.28
C ILE A 57 -2.20 -23.46 -5.61
N GLN A 58 -2.04 -22.78 -6.73
CA GLN A 58 -1.93 -23.40 -8.05
C GLN A 58 -0.75 -24.39 -8.09
N THR A 59 0.41 -24.00 -7.55
CA THR A 59 1.58 -24.89 -7.48
C THR A 59 1.29 -26.13 -6.63
N GLU A 60 0.63 -25.97 -5.49
CA GLU A 60 0.22 -27.11 -4.63
C GLU A 60 -0.82 -28.01 -5.33
N THR A 61 -1.79 -27.41 -6.00
CA THR A 61 -2.81 -28.12 -6.79
C THR A 61 -2.19 -28.93 -7.92
N ILE A 62 -1.20 -28.36 -8.62
CA ILE A 62 -0.45 -29.08 -9.68
C ILE A 62 0.31 -30.28 -9.10
N LYS A 63 0.88 -30.18 -7.91
CA LYS A 63 1.55 -31.31 -7.24
C LYS A 63 0.57 -32.45 -6.94
N ILE A 64 -0.65 -32.11 -6.49
CA ILE A 64 -1.70 -33.11 -6.22
C ILE A 64 -2.16 -33.75 -7.53
N LEU A 65 -2.46 -32.94 -8.57
CA LEU A 65 -2.89 -33.45 -9.87
C LEU A 65 -1.85 -34.33 -10.53
N LYS A 66 -0.55 -34.00 -10.43
CA LYS A 66 0.52 -34.88 -10.95
C LYS A 66 0.49 -36.29 -10.34
N LYS A 67 0.13 -36.41 -9.05
CA LYS A 67 0.00 -37.74 -8.43
C LYS A 67 -1.19 -38.49 -8.97
N ILE A 68 -2.28 -37.81 -9.27
CA ILE A 68 -3.48 -38.43 -9.86
C ILE A 68 -3.19 -38.82 -11.32
N ASP A 69 -2.72 -37.89 -12.14
CA ASP A 69 -2.58 -38.03 -13.59
C ASP A 69 -1.41 -38.94 -13.99
N MET A 70 -0.27 -38.87 -13.26
CA MET A 70 0.95 -39.62 -13.63
C MET A 70 1.11 -40.91 -12.85
N LEU A 71 0.64 -40.98 -11.59
CA LEU A 71 0.77 -42.19 -10.76
C LEU A 71 -0.52 -43.00 -10.66
N GLY A 72 -1.61 -42.56 -11.31
CA GLY A 72 -2.91 -43.26 -11.29
C GLY A 72 -3.54 -43.31 -9.90
N MET A 73 -3.17 -42.38 -8.99
CA MET A 73 -3.71 -42.38 -7.63
C MET A 73 -5.17 -41.92 -7.63
N ASP A 74 -5.97 -42.54 -6.77
CA ASP A 74 -7.31 -42.01 -6.49
C ASP A 74 -7.24 -40.57 -5.96
N PRO A 75 -8.15 -39.67 -6.41
CA PRO A 75 -8.14 -38.28 -5.99
C PRO A 75 -8.16 -38.07 -4.47
N LEU A 76 -8.91 -38.90 -3.75
CA LEU A 76 -8.98 -38.83 -2.30
C LEU A 76 -7.69 -39.27 -1.61
N ALA A 77 -7.05 -40.33 -2.15
CA ALA A 77 -5.75 -40.80 -1.70
C ALA A 77 -4.65 -39.74 -1.93
N ALA A 78 -4.67 -39.07 -3.09
CA ALA A 78 -3.73 -37.97 -3.38
C ALA A 78 -3.91 -36.77 -2.46
N LEU A 79 -5.16 -36.37 -2.14
CA LEU A 79 -5.49 -35.35 -1.17
C LEU A 79 -5.08 -35.73 0.25
N SER A 80 -5.29 -37.00 0.63
CA SER A 80 -4.87 -37.54 1.92
C SER A 80 -3.35 -37.48 2.09
N GLN A 81 -2.60 -37.84 1.05
CA GLN A 81 -1.14 -37.72 1.08
C GLN A 81 -0.65 -36.26 1.12
N ALA A 82 -1.41 -35.30 0.54
CA ALA A 82 -1.09 -33.88 0.61
C ALA A 82 -1.35 -33.29 2.01
N LYS A 83 -2.32 -33.83 2.77
CA LYS A 83 -2.58 -33.42 4.17
C LYS A 83 -1.45 -33.82 5.12
N ASP A 84 -0.79 -34.96 4.86
CA ASP A 84 0.28 -35.50 5.73
C ASP A 84 1.60 -34.71 5.61
N LYS A 85 1.82 -34.08 4.46
CA LYS A 85 2.98 -33.20 4.21
C LYS A 85 2.53 -31.84 3.63
N PRO A 86 1.80 -31.03 4.43
CA PRO A 86 1.25 -29.79 3.92
C PRO A 86 2.33 -28.72 3.81
N SER A 87 2.24 -27.88 2.78
CA SER A 87 3.10 -26.70 2.62
C SER A 87 2.77 -25.58 3.61
N SER A 88 1.62 -25.64 4.30
CA SER A 88 1.29 -24.82 5.45
C SER A 88 0.33 -25.56 6.40
N ARG A 89 0.40 -25.18 7.70
CA ARG A 89 -0.48 -25.72 8.70
C ARG A 89 -1.96 -25.50 8.38
N ALA A 90 -2.32 -24.31 7.93
CA ALA A 90 -3.71 -23.95 7.61
C ALA A 90 -4.26 -24.76 6.42
N LEU A 91 -3.44 -24.98 5.38
CA LEU A 91 -3.80 -25.84 4.26
C LEU A 91 -3.96 -27.29 4.70
N GLY A 92 -3.06 -27.78 5.54
CA GLY A 92 -3.14 -29.15 6.10
C GLY A 92 -4.40 -29.37 6.92
N GLU A 93 -4.75 -28.47 7.82
CA GLU A 93 -5.98 -28.49 8.62
C GLU A 93 -7.25 -28.48 7.74
N PHE A 94 -7.24 -27.67 6.67
CA PHE A 94 -8.33 -27.65 5.69
C PHE A 94 -8.46 -28.97 4.93
N LEU A 95 -7.35 -29.47 4.35
CA LEU A 95 -7.35 -30.73 3.58
C LEU A 95 -7.74 -31.93 4.46
N ASN A 96 -7.27 -31.96 5.71
CA ASN A 96 -7.64 -33.03 6.63
C ASN A 96 -9.16 -33.09 6.86
N GLY A 97 -9.77 -31.94 7.18
CA GLY A 97 -11.23 -31.89 7.36
C GLY A 97 -12.01 -32.18 6.06
N TYR A 98 -11.48 -31.74 4.89
CA TYR A 98 -12.11 -32.01 3.62
C TYR A 98 -12.12 -33.51 3.28
N VAL A 99 -10.96 -34.17 3.43
CA VAL A 99 -10.83 -35.62 3.22
C VAL A 99 -11.73 -36.39 4.20
N SER A 100 -11.74 -36.00 5.50
CA SER A 100 -12.59 -36.62 6.50
C SER A 100 -14.08 -36.43 6.20
N ALA A 101 -14.51 -35.28 5.72
CA ALA A 101 -15.91 -35.04 5.34
C ALA A 101 -16.36 -35.93 4.17
N ILE A 102 -15.47 -36.18 3.21
CA ILE A 102 -15.77 -37.09 2.08
C ILE A 102 -15.80 -38.53 2.58
N GLN A 103 -14.81 -38.96 3.35
CA GLN A 103 -14.70 -40.35 3.84
C GLN A 103 -15.84 -40.78 4.78
N SER A 104 -16.34 -39.83 5.58
CA SER A 104 -17.48 -40.08 6.46
C SER A 104 -18.85 -40.06 5.76
N GLY A 105 -18.89 -39.80 4.44
CA GLY A 105 -20.15 -39.59 3.72
C GLY A 105 -20.94 -38.35 4.13
N GLY A 106 -20.30 -37.42 4.83
CA GLY A 106 -20.89 -36.18 5.31
C GLY A 106 -21.21 -35.18 4.19
N ASN A 107 -21.96 -34.13 4.54
CA ASN A 107 -22.26 -33.05 3.58
C ASN A 107 -21.03 -32.17 3.35
N VAL A 108 -20.26 -32.51 2.30
CA VAL A 108 -19.02 -31.82 1.90
C VAL A 108 -19.28 -30.35 1.58
N VAL A 109 -20.42 -30.02 0.96
CA VAL A 109 -20.78 -28.63 0.61
C VAL A 109 -20.94 -27.79 1.85
N ASN A 110 -21.62 -28.29 2.88
CA ASN A 110 -21.79 -27.60 4.15
C ASN A 110 -20.45 -27.42 4.88
N TYR A 111 -19.58 -28.45 4.85
CA TYR A 111 -18.22 -28.33 5.38
C TYR A 111 -17.44 -27.20 4.69
N LEU A 112 -17.44 -27.17 3.35
CA LEU A 112 -16.73 -26.17 2.57
C LEU A 112 -17.30 -24.76 2.81
N LYS A 113 -18.63 -24.61 2.88
CA LYS A 113 -19.29 -23.34 3.17
C LYS A 113 -18.92 -22.80 4.58
N SER A 114 -18.93 -23.67 5.58
CA SER A 114 -18.48 -23.31 6.93
C SER A 114 -17.01 -22.92 6.98
N LYS A 115 -16.14 -23.68 6.29
CA LYS A 115 -14.71 -23.35 6.20
C LYS A 115 -14.43 -22.09 5.40
N MET A 116 -15.20 -21.81 4.35
CA MET A 116 -15.15 -20.55 3.63
C MET A 116 -15.39 -19.36 4.57
N THR A 117 -16.47 -19.38 5.35
CA THR A 117 -16.79 -18.33 6.31
C THR A 117 -15.68 -18.16 7.34
N SER A 118 -15.26 -19.23 8.00
CA SER A 118 -14.21 -19.17 9.03
C SER A 118 -12.83 -18.75 8.47
N SER A 119 -12.54 -19.03 7.20
CA SER A 119 -11.30 -18.61 6.57
C SER A 119 -11.27 -17.10 6.28
N TYR A 120 -12.41 -16.49 5.97
CA TYR A 120 -12.51 -15.02 5.86
C TYR A 120 -12.42 -14.34 7.21
N ASP A 121 -13.03 -14.90 8.26
CA ASP A 121 -12.89 -14.37 9.62
C ASP A 121 -11.42 -14.43 10.08
N ARG A 122 -10.71 -15.52 9.73
CA ARG A 122 -9.25 -15.63 9.95
C ARG A 122 -8.48 -14.59 9.16
N LEU A 123 -8.82 -14.37 7.88
CA LEU A 123 -8.18 -13.34 7.04
C LEU A 123 -8.38 -11.95 7.63
N GLU A 124 -9.59 -11.63 8.10
CA GLU A 124 -9.89 -10.36 8.78
C GLU A 124 -9.00 -10.16 10.00
N ASN A 125 -8.85 -11.17 10.85
CA ASN A 125 -7.98 -11.11 12.02
C ASN A 125 -6.50 -10.94 11.65
N ILE A 126 -6.03 -11.60 10.59
CA ILE A 126 -4.66 -11.41 10.07
C ILE A 126 -4.46 -9.96 9.59
N GLU A 127 -5.43 -9.40 8.86
CA GLU A 127 -5.33 -8.02 8.37
C GLU A 127 -5.43 -7.00 9.52
N LYS A 128 -6.29 -7.21 10.53
CA LYS A 128 -6.34 -6.40 11.75
C LYS A 128 -5.00 -6.43 12.50
N SER A 129 -4.44 -7.61 12.76
CA SER A 129 -3.11 -7.73 13.39
C SER A 129 -1.99 -7.08 12.56
N SER A 130 -2.11 -7.11 11.24
CA SER A 130 -1.16 -6.42 10.35
C SER A 130 -1.26 -4.90 10.49
N VAL A 131 -2.49 -4.35 10.62
CA VAL A 131 -2.72 -2.92 10.86
C VAL A 131 -2.20 -2.50 12.23
N GLU A 132 -2.44 -3.29 13.29
CA GLU A 132 -1.94 -3.00 14.64
C GLU A 132 -0.40 -2.93 14.68
N LYS A 133 0.28 -3.88 14.03
CA LYS A 133 1.75 -3.85 13.92
C LYS A 133 2.24 -2.64 13.13
N LEU A 134 1.54 -2.31 12.04
CA LEU A 134 1.85 -1.14 11.23
C LEU A 134 1.65 0.15 12.02
N SER A 135 0.56 0.22 12.81
CA SER A 135 0.27 1.30 13.75
C SER A 135 1.44 1.53 14.74
N GLY A 136 1.96 0.46 15.34
CA GLY A 136 3.12 0.55 16.24
C GLY A 136 4.36 1.15 15.55
N VAL A 137 4.61 0.78 14.30
CA VAL A 137 5.72 1.35 13.52
C VAL A 137 5.49 2.83 13.23
N VAL A 138 4.24 3.23 12.90
CA VAL A 138 3.88 4.63 12.65
C VAL A 138 4.06 5.47 13.91
N HIS A 139 3.57 4.98 15.06
CA HIS A 139 3.78 5.67 16.34
C HIS A 139 5.26 5.82 16.68
N GLY A 140 6.08 4.78 16.46
CA GLY A 140 7.52 4.85 16.63
C GLY A 140 8.16 5.93 15.74
N TRP A 141 7.75 6.02 14.48
CA TRP A 141 8.22 7.07 13.57
C TRP A 141 7.80 8.46 14.02
N LEU A 142 6.52 8.66 14.42
CA LEU A 142 6.01 9.92 14.93
C LEU A 142 6.78 10.39 16.18
N THR A 143 6.98 9.47 17.14
CA THR A 143 7.74 9.76 18.38
C THR A 143 9.18 10.16 18.06
N MET A 144 9.83 9.46 17.12
CA MET A 144 11.21 9.78 16.72
C MET A 144 11.32 11.17 16.09
N GLN A 145 10.34 11.59 15.28
CA GLN A 145 10.29 12.93 14.70
C GLN A 145 10.16 14.01 15.79
N ILE A 146 9.30 13.78 16.78
CA ILE A 146 9.12 14.72 17.91
C ILE A 146 10.40 14.80 18.75
N VAL A 147 11.07 13.68 19.02
CA VAL A 147 12.34 13.66 19.78
C VAL A 147 13.43 14.43 19.03
N ILE A 148 13.57 14.22 17.72
CA ILE A 148 14.55 14.97 16.90
C ILE A 148 14.27 16.48 16.98
N LEU A 149 13.01 16.88 16.86
CA LEU A 149 12.61 18.28 16.98
C LEU A 149 12.96 18.85 18.37
N ALA A 150 12.63 18.13 19.44
CA ALA A 150 12.93 18.57 20.80
C ALA A 150 14.44 18.71 21.05
N VAL A 151 15.24 17.76 20.61
CA VAL A 151 16.70 17.83 20.70
C VAL A 151 17.24 18.98 19.86
N PHE A 152 16.70 19.20 18.65
CA PHE A 152 17.09 20.32 17.80
C PHE A 152 16.84 21.66 18.50
N ILE A 153 15.67 21.89 19.11
CA ILE A 153 15.34 23.11 19.84
C ILE A 153 16.28 23.30 21.04
N LEU A 154 16.55 22.25 21.81
CA LEU A 154 17.48 22.31 22.95
C LEU A 154 18.90 22.69 22.52
N VAL A 155 19.43 22.05 21.48
CA VAL A 155 20.79 22.34 20.97
C VAL A 155 20.85 23.75 20.38
N ALA A 156 19.82 24.21 19.69
CA ALA A 156 19.73 25.57 19.19
C ALA A 156 19.69 26.61 20.34
N ALA A 157 18.93 26.31 21.42
CA ALA A 157 18.84 27.20 22.61
C ALA A 157 20.18 27.28 23.37
N ILE A 158 20.91 26.16 23.50
CA ILE A 158 22.24 26.16 24.17
C ILE A 158 23.27 26.89 23.31
N GLY A 159 23.27 26.69 22.00
CA GLY A 159 24.21 27.34 21.07
C GLY A 159 24.01 28.86 20.96
N SER A 160 22.84 29.38 21.31
CA SER A 160 22.55 30.81 21.33
C SER A 160 22.92 31.51 22.65
N ASN A 161 23.38 30.78 23.69
CA ASN A 161 23.68 31.33 25.01
C ASN A 161 25.04 32.04 25.06
N PRO A 162 25.13 33.33 25.38
CA PRO A 162 26.39 34.07 25.45
C PRO A 162 27.31 33.66 26.61
N LEU A 163 26.80 32.85 27.55
CA LEU A 163 27.56 32.39 28.71
C LEU A 163 28.45 31.15 28.43
N THR A 164 28.28 30.51 27.27
CA THR A 164 29.08 29.34 26.87
C THR A 164 30.27 29.68 25.97
N ASP A 165 30.60 30.95 25.80
CA ASP A 165 31.71 31.44 24.96
C ASP A 165 33.09 31.22 25.60
N SER A 166 33.26 30.16 26.36
CA SER A 166 34.56 29.70 26.87
C SER A 166 35.18 28.67 25.90
N GLY A 167 35.73 29.19 24.77
CA GLY A 167 36.87 28.57 24.07
C GLY A 167 36.76 27.10 23.60
N SER A 168 35.61 26.44 23.71
CA SER A 168 35.46 25.08 23.26
C SER A 168 34.93 25.06 21.83
N THR A 169 35.76 24.66 20.91
CA THR A 169 35.52 24.45 19.46
C THR A 169 34.55 23.29 19.15
N THR A 170 33.45 23.17 19.89
CA THR A 170 32.37 22.25 19.50
C THR A 170 31.34 22.99 18.69
N SER A 171 31.79 23.45 17.54
CA SER A 171 30.95 24.15 16.56
C SER A 171 30.27 23.17 15.60
N ASP A 172 29.84 22.01 16.08
CA ASP A 172 29.00 21.15 15.26
C ASP A 172 27.59 21.78 15.19
N PRO A 173 27.21 22.30 14.05
CA PRO A 173 26.03 23.09 13.95
C PRO A 173 24.77 22.23 14.17
N PRO A 174 23.74 22.76 14.84
CA PRO A 174 22.51 22.03 15.19
C PRO A 174 21.78 21.44 13.97
N TYR A 175 22.08 21.93 12.77
CA TYR A 175 21.48 21.42 11.52
C TYR A 175 21.90 19.98 11.20
N LEU A 176 23.00 19.45 11.74
CA LEU A 176 23.35 18.05 11.58
C LEU A 176 22.25 17.10 12.09
N LEU A 177 21.54 17.51 13.17
CA LEU A 177 20.43 16.74 13.71
C LEU A 177 19.26 16.63 12.70
N LEU A 178 19.03 17.63 11.86
CA LEU A 178 17.98 17.61 10.87
C LEU A 178 18.26 16.63 9.72
N ILE A 179 19.53 16.31 9.44
CA ILE A 179 19.91 15.31 8.46
C ILE A 179 19.52 13.89 8.92
N PHE A 180 19.46 13.64 10.23
CA PHE A 180 19.01 12.35 10.76
C PHE A 180 17.53 12.09 10.49
N SER A 181 16.68 13.11 10.42
CA SER A 181 15.24 12.96 10.18
C SER A 181 14.90 12.26 8.85
N PRO A 182 15.45 12.65 7.68
CA PRO A 182 15.31 11.93 6.42
C PRO A 182 15.84 10.47 6.49
N ILE A 183 16.98 10.27 7.13
CA ILE A 183 17.61 8.94 7.26
C ILE A 183 16.69 7.99 8.04
N ILE A 184 16.15 8.46 9.18
CA ILE A 184 15.20 7.70 9.99
C ILE A 184 13.95 7.40 9.20
N SER A 185 13.40 8.35 8.46
CA SER A 185 12.23 8.14 7.60
C SER A 185 12.46 7.05 6.55
N ILE A 186 13.65 7.00 5.93
CA ILE A 186 14.04 5.93 5.00
C ILE A 186 14.14 4.58 5.71
N ALA A 187 14.69 4.52 6.93
CA ALA A 187 14.78 3.30 7.71
C ALA A 187 13.39 2.74 8.04
N PHE A 188 12.48 3.58 8.53
CA PHE A 188 11.09 3.19 8.80
C PHE A 188 10.34 2.77 7.53
N MET A 189 10.58 3.43 6.39
CA MET A 189 10.04 3.02 5.10
C MET A 189 10.41 1.58 4.72
N LYS A 190 11.67 1.17 4.95
CA LYS A 190 12.12 -0.22 4.70
C LYS A 190 11.43 -1.22 5.63
N ILE A 191 11.16 -0.84 6.89
CA ILE A 191 10.41 -1.68 7.85
C ILE A 191 8.96 -1.87 7.34
N VAL A 192 8.28 -0.78 6.98
CA VAL A 192 6.90 -0.82 6.47
C VAL A 192 6.80 -1.63 5.17
N GLN A 193 7.80 -1.58 4.30
CA GLN A 193 7.82 -2.37 3.07
C GLN A 193 7.74 -3.88 3.32
N LYS A 194 8.35 -4.37 4.40
CA LYS A 194 8.30 -5.80 4.78
C LYS A 194 6.96 -6.21 5.38
N MET A 195 6.19 -5.25 5.91
CA MET A 195 4.96 -5.52 6.66
C MET A 195 3.70 -5.34 5.82
N ASN A 196 3.67 -4.35 4.95
CA ASN A 196 2.46 -3.99 4.18
C ASN A 196 2.51 -4.55 2.76
N VAL A 197 1.59 -5.47 2.46
CA VAL A 197 1.39 -6.00 1.11
C VAL A 197 0.19 -5.30 0.49
N SER A 198 0.41 -4.61 -0.61
CA SER A 198 -0.63 -3.93 -1.37
C SER A 198 -1.39 -4.91 -2.26
N ASN A 199 -2.71 -4.71 -2.38
CA ASN A 199 -3.54 -5.40 -3.38
C ASN A 199 -3.44 -4.75 -4.77
N ILE A 200 -2.86 -3.55 -4.84
CA ILE A 200 -2.64 -2.79 -6.07
C ILE A 200 -1.13 -2.76 -6.34
N PRO A 201 -0.66 -3.17 -7.51
CA PRO A 201 0.76 -3.19 -7.82
C PRO A 201 1.35 -1.78 -7.85
N GLU A 202 2.61 -1.67 -7.46
CA GLU A 202 3.37 -0.43 -7.60
C GLU A 202 3.61 -0.10 -9.07
N LEU A 203 3.75 1.19 -9.38
CA LEU A 203 4.20 1.61 -10.70
C LEU A 203 5.62 1.10 -10.94
N GLU A 204 5.94 0.80 -12.19
CA GLU A 204 7.26 0.34 -12.57
C GLU A 204 8.33 1.40 -12.21
N VAL A 205 9.28 1.01 -11.38
CA VAL A 205 10.36 1.90 -10.91
C VAL A 205 11.12 2.54 -12.10
N LYS A 206 11.33 1.80 -13.19
CA LYS A 206 11.97 2.32 -14.41
C LYS A 206 11.21 3.51 -15.01
N LYS A 207 9.88 3.46 -15.01
CA LYS A 207 9.03 4.56 -15.52
C LYS A 207 9.05 5.76 -14.58
N ILE A 208 9.00 5.53 -13.26
CA ILE A 208 9.11 6.62 -12.28
C ILE A 208 10.45 7.32 -12.44
N LEU A 209 11.54 6.56 -12.48
CA LEU A 209 12.91 7.10 -12.59
C LEU A 209 13.10 7.92 -13.87
N LYS A 210 12.56 7.47 -15.01
CA LYS A 210 12.63 8.19 -16.27
C LYS A 210 12.02 9.60 -16.20
N PHE A 211 10.94 9.78 -15.45
CA PHE A 211 10.27 11.08 -15.30
C PHE A 211 10.78 11.91 -14.12
N ALA A 212 11.33 11.26 -13.08
CA ALA A 212 11.86 11.94 -11.91
C ALA A 212 13.31 12.41 -12.08
N LEU A 213 14.13 11.72 -12.86
CA LEU A 213 15.54 12.07 -13.09
C LEU A 213 15.73 13.48 -13.72
N PRO A 214 15.04 13.88 -14.80
CA PRO A 214 15.29 15.16 -15.44
C PRO A 214 15.14 16.36 -14.51
N PRO A 215 14.03 16.56 -13.76
CA PRO A 215 13.90 17.70 -12.86
C PRO A 215 14.94 17.66 -11.73
N PHE A 216 15.34 16.47 -11.28
CA PHE A 216 16.33 16.30 -10.22
C PHE A 216 17.75 16.69 -10.70
N ILE A 217 18.12 16.31 -11.92
CA ILE A 217 19.40 16.70 -12.53
C ILE A 217 19.44 18.21 -12.74
N ILE A 218 18.36 18.82 -13.24
CA ILE A 218 18.26 20.27 -13.43
C ILE A 218 18.45 20.98 -12.08
N ALA A 219 17.81 20.52 -11.01
CA ALA A 219 17.96 21.10 -9.67
C ALA A 219 19.41 21.01 -9.17
N ILE A 220 20.06 19.85 -9.31
CA ILE A 220 21.47 19.68 -8.90
C ILE A 220 22.39 20.64 -9.67
N VAL A 221 22.20 20.78 -10.98
CA VAL A 221 22.98 21.68 -11.81
C VAL A 221 22.76 23.14 -11.40
N LEU A 222 21.52 23.56 -11.12
CA LEU A 222 21.21 24.92 -10.69
C LEU A 222 21.78 25.23 -9.29
N ILE A 223 21.72 24.30 -8.35
CA ILE A 223 22.32 24.44 -7.02
C ILE A 223 23.86 24.47 -7.13
N ALA A 224 24.46 23.57 -7.91
CA ALA A 224 25.91 23.49 -8.08
C ALA A 224 26.50 24.72 -8.85
N SER A 225 25.75 25.30 -9.77
CA SER A 225 26.17 26.50 -10.50
C SER A 225 26.09 27.79 -9.70
N ASN A 226 25.51 27.78 -8.48
CA ASN A 226 25.23 28.95 -7.67
C ASN A 226 24.51 30.10 -8.44
N ALA A 227 23.81 29.74 -9.52
CA ALA A 227 23.21 30.72 -10.44
C ALA A 227 22.14 31.60 -9.77
N LEU A 228 21.58 31.15 -8.63
CA LEU A 228 20.52 31.83 -7.86
C LEU A 228 20.92 32.09 -6.40
N ALA A 229 22.22 32.06 -6.09
CA ALA A 229 22.72 32.27 -4.72
C ALA A 229 22.29 33.62 -4.11
N SER A 230 22.15 34.66 -4.94
CA SER A 230 21.69 35.99 -4.52
C SER A 230 20.22 36.03 -4.02
N LEU A 231 19.43 35.01 -4.34
CA LEU A 231 18.00 34.92 -4.00
C LEU A 231 17.73 33.97 -2.82
N HIS A 232 18.75 33.33 -2.23
CA HIS A 232 18.59 32.27 -1.20
C HIS A 232 17.55 31.22 -1.60
N ALA A 233 17.50 30.85 -2.89
CA ALA A 233 16.42 30.09 -3.53
C ALA A 233 16.65 28.57 -3.58
N ASN A 234 17.76 28.05 -3.02
CA ASN A 234 18.15 26.64 -3.17
C ASN A 234 17.07 25.67 -2.60
N ALA A 235 16.42 26.04 -1.51
CA ALA A 235 15.31 25.25 -0.96
C ALA A 235 14.10 25.21 -1.91
N TYR A 236 13.79 26.31 -2.59
CA TYR A 236 12.71 26.39 -3.59
C TYR A 236 13.05 25.61 -4.85
N ILE A 237 14.29 25.68 -5.32
CA ILE A 237 14.76 24.90 -6.49
C ILE A 237 14.59 23.40 -6.20
N LEU A 238 15.04 22.95 -5.04
CA LEU A 238 14.87 21.55 -4.62
C LEU A 238 13.38 21.20 -4.45
N GLY A 239 12.59 22.05 -3.82
CA GLY A 239 11.16 21.83 -3.64
C GLY A 239 10.40 21.72 -4.96
N ILE A 240 10.64 22.65 -5.90
CA ILE A 240 10.01 22.65 -7.23
C ILE A 240 10.42 21.39 -8.01
N SER A 241 11.69 20.97 -7.93
CA SER A 241 12.16 19.75 -8.59
C SER A 241 11.51 18.50 -8.04
N LEU A 242 11.34 18.40 -6.71
CA LEU A 242 10.67 17.28 -6.05
C LEU A 242 9.17 17.25 -6.38
N VAL A 243 8.51 18.41 -6.44
CA VAL A 243 7.12 18.53 -6.89
C VAL A 243 6.97 18.07 -8.34
N ALA A 244 7.83 18.56 -9.24
CA ALA A 244 7.81 18.16 -10.65
C ALA A 244 8.09 16.67 -10.84
N ALA A 245 9.06 16.11 -10.11
CA ALA A 245 9.36 14.67 -10.13
C ALA A 245 8.20 13.82 -9.63
N SER A 246 7.42 14.34 -8.66
CA SER A 246 6.28 13.62 -8.05
C SER A 246 4.99 13.73 -8.85
N LEU A 247 4.84 14.74 -9.72
CA LEU A 247 3.58 15.06 -10.39
C LEU A 247 3.08 13.91 -11.29
N TRP A 248 3.94 13.41 -12.16
CA TRP A 248 3.55 12.33 -13.08
C TRP A 248 3.18 11.02 -12.37
N PRO A 249 3.99 10.48 -11.42
CA PRO A 249 3.63 9.27 -10.72
C PRO A 249 2.41 9.46 -9.83
N ALA A 250 2.22 10.64 -9.22
CA ALA A 250 1.05 10.96 -8.42
C ALA A 250 -0.24 10.86 -9.23
N LEU A 251 -0.33 11.56 -10.37
CA LEU A 251 -1.51 11.57 -11.22
C LEU A 251 -1.81 10.18 -11.80
N LYS A 252 -0.78 9.49 -12.28
CA LYS A 252 -0.95 8.16 -12.88
C LYS A 252 -1.40 7.12 -11.85
N PHE A 253 -0.76 7.08 -10.68
CA PHE A 253 -1.17 6.17 -9.63
C PHE A 253 -2.56 6.50 -9.09
N GLN A 254 -2.90 7.78 -8.91
CA GLN A 254 -4.21 8.19 -8.43
C GLN A 254 -5.33 7.72 -9.37
N LYS A 255 -5.14 7.82 -10.70
CA LYS A 255 -6.10 7.30 -11.67
C LYS A 255 -6.31 5.78 -11.53
N ILE A 256 -5.21 5.01 -11.45
CA ILE A 256 -5.26 3.55 -11.25
C ILE A 256 -5.93 3.23 -9.91
N TYR A 257 -5.56 3.92 -8.85
CA TYR A 257 -6.07 3.70 -7.49
C TYR A 257 -7.59 3.92 -7.40
N VAL A 258 -8.09 5.04 -7.95
CA VAL A 258 -9.52 5.37 -7.94
C VAL A 258 -10.35 4.34 -8.71
N ILE A 259 -9.90 3.90 -9.89
CA ILE A 259 -10.58 2.86 -10.66
C ILE A 259 -10.65 1.56 -9.85
N ASN A 260 -9.55 1.13 -9.24
CA ASN A 260 -9.49 -0.12 -8.48
C ASN A 260 -10.35 -0.08 -7.20
N ILE A 261 -10.46 1.07 -6.51
CA ILE A 261 -11.35 1.23 -5.35
C ILE A 261 -12.82 1.22 -5.76
N HIS A 262 -13.19 1.92 -6.83
CA HIS A 262 -14.54 1.90 -7.32
C HIS A 262 -14.95 0.50 -7.82
N ALA A 263 -14.04 -0.23 -8.46
CA ALA A 263 -14.26 -1.62 -8.85
C ALA A 263 -14.47 -2.54 -7.64
N GLU A 264 -13.67 -2.36 -6.58
CA GLU A 264 -13.78 -3.14 -5.34
C GLU A 264 -15.14 -2.92 -4.64
N ALA A 265 -15.65 -1.69 -4.66
CA ALA A 265 -16.97 -1.37 -4.12
C ALA A 265 -18.13 -1.82 -5.05
N ALA A 266 -17.93 -1.79 -6.37
CA ALA A 266 -18.91 -2.19 -7.35
C ALA A 266 -19.09 -3.73 -7.44
N THR A 267 -18.02 -4.49 -7.25
CA THR A 267 -18.04 -5.95 -7.48
C THR A 267 -19.10 -6.68 -6.64
N PRO A 268 -19.23 -6.49 -5.31
CA PRO A 268 -20.31 -7.13 -4.55
C PRO A 268 -21.70 -6.75 -5.04
N GLN A 269 -21.91 -5.49 -5.44
CA GLN A 269 -23.19 -5.00 -5.95
C GLN A 269 -23.53 -5.67 -7.28
N ILE A 270 -22.57 -5.77 -8.20
CA ILE A 270 -22.76 -6.45 -9.49
C ILE A 270 -23.11 -7.92 -9.26
N LEU A 271 -22.41 -8.61 -8.37
CA LEU A 271 -22.68 -10.02 -8.06
C LEU A 271 -24.06 -10.21 -7.42
N ARG A 272 -24.49 -9.30 -6.56
CA ARG A 272 -25.83 -9.30 -5.97
C ARG A 272 -26.91 -9.06 -7.04
N ASP A 273 -26.74 -8.08 -7.92
CA ASP A 273 -27.64 -7.81 -9.04
C ASP A 273 -27.72 -9.00 -10.01
N ILE A 274 -26.59 -9.70 -10.26
CA ILE A 274 -26.58 -10.95 -11.05
C ILE A 274 -27.42 -12.03 -10.37
N THR A 275 -27.29 -12.19 -9.06
CA THR A 275 -28.06 -13.18 -8.28
C THR A 275 -29.55 -12.89 -8.35
N GLU A 276 -29.97 -11.63 -8.19
CA GLU A 276 -31.37 -11.21 -8.28
C GLU A 276 -31.93 -11.40 -9.70
N ALA A 277 -31.19 -11.03 -10.73
CA ALA A 277 -31.59 -11.27 -12.12
C ALA A 277 -31.73 -12.78 -12.42
N ARG A 278 -30.88 -13.60 -11.81
CA ARG A 278 -30.97 -15.05 -11.92
C ARG A 278 -32.18 -15.64 -11.20
N LYS A 279 -32.54 -15.09 -10.02
CA LYS A 279 -33.78 -15.42 -9.31
C LYS A 279 -35.02 -15.09 -10.17
N ALA A 280 -34.97 -14.02 -10.95
CA ALA A 280 -35.99 -13.64 -11.90
C ALA A 280 -36.03 -14.52 -13.19
N GLY A 281 -35.19 -15.55 -13.28
CA GLY A 281 -35.17 -16.51 -14.40
C GLY A 281 -34.34 -16.09 -15.61
N MET A 282 -33.57 -15.02 -15.55
CA MET A 282 -32.69 -14.63 -16.66
C MET A 282 -31.58 -15.65 -16.91
N GLY A 283 -31.17 -15.80 -18.18
CA GLY A 283 -30.00 -16.59 -18.53
C GLY A 283 -28.72 -16.02 -17.92
N PRO A 284 -27.72 -16.87 -17.57
CA PRO A 284 -26.55 -16.44 -16.80
C PRO A 284 -25.77 -15.28 -17.43
N GLU A 285 -25.54 -15.31 -18.74
CA GLU A 285 -24.86 -14.24 -19.48
C GLU A 285 -25.65 -12.94 -19.49
N LYS A 286 -26.99 -13.05 -19.71
CA LYS A 286 -27.90 -11.89 -19.65
C LYS A 286 -27.92 -11.23 -18.26
N CYS A 287 -27.77 -12.04 -17.19
CA CYS A 287 -27.66 -11.48 -15.83
C CYS A 287 -26.44 -10.58 -15.68
N ILE A 288 -25.27 -10.98 -16.22
CA ILE A 288 -24.04 -10.18 -16.17
C ILE A 288 -24.24 -8.88 -16.97
N ILE A 289 -24.77 -8.96 -18.18
CA ILE A 289 -25.04 -7.79 -19.03
C ILE A 289 -25.96 -6.80 -18.30
N HIS A 290 -27.07 -7.32 -17.76
CA HIS A 290 -28.03 -6.51 -17.01
C HIS A 290 -27.40 -5.82 -15.79
N ALA A 291 -26.66 -6.58 -14.96
CA ALA A 291 -26.02 -6.05 -13.75
C ALA A 291 -24.95 -5.00 -14.08
N CYS A 292 -24.13 -5.22 -15.10
CA CYS A 292 -23.09 -4.27 -15.51
C CYS A 292 -23.64 -2.95 -16.08
N LYS A 293 -24.87 -2.96 -16.66
CA LYS A 293 -25.51 -1.77 -17.24
C LYS A 293 -26.52 -1.07 -16.32
N ARG A 294 -26.90 -1.71 -15.20
CA ARG A 294 -28.00 -1.24 -14.34
C ARG A 294 -27.71 0.01 -13.54
N LYS A 295 -26.47 0.17 -13.07
CA LYS A 295 -26.05 1.26 -12.18
C LYS A 295 -24.83 1.99 -12.71
N ASP A 296 -24.64 3.22 -12.24
CA ASP A 296 -23.39 3.93 -12.43
C ASP A 296 -22.38 3.51 -11.36
N PHE A 297 -21.29 2.88 -11.78
CA PHE A 297 -20.18 2.44 -10.95
C PHE A 297 -19.02 3.44 -10.94
N LYS A 298 -19.28 4.72 -11.18
CA LYS A 298 -18.28 5.78 -11.22
C LYS A 298 -17.15 5.46 -12.20
N SER A 299 -15.88 5.57 -11.77
CA SER A 299 -14.71 5.30 -12.63
C SER A 299 -14.61 3.85 -13.11
N PHE A 300 -15.34 2.90 -12.51
CA PHE A 300 -15.38 1.52 -12.98
C PHE A 300 -16.41 1.31 -14.11
N ASN A 301 -17.29 2.27 -14.35
CA ASN A 301 -18.39 2.15 -15.30
C ASN A 301 -17.91 1.81 -16.73
N THR A 302 -16.80 2.40 -17.17
CA THR A 302 -16.19 2.10 -18.48
C THR A 302 -15.85 0.62 -18.64
N ILE A 303 -15.27 0.01 -17.58
CA ILE A 303 -14.89 -1.39 -17.59
C ILE A 303 -16.13 -2.30 -17.52
N ALA A 304 -17.10 -1.96 -16.67
CA ALA A 304 -18.37 -2.68 -16.56
C ALA A 304 -19.11 -2.71 -17.92
N ASN A 305 -19.20 -1.56 -18.59
CA ASN A 305 -19.80 -1.46 -19.93
C ASN A 305 -19.03 -2.26 -20.98
N THR A 306 -17.69 -2.30 -20.89
CA THR A 306 -16.85 -3.12 -21.79
C THR A 306 -17.13 -4.61 -21.59
N ILE A 307 -17.31 -5.08 -20.34
CA ILE A 307 -17.70 -6.47 -20.05
C ILE A 307 -19.07 -6.77 -20.68
N ALA A 308 -20.07 -5.90 -20.45
CA ALA A 308 -21.41 -6.07 -20.96
C ALA A 308 -21.44 -6.11 -22.50
N SER A 309 -20.80 -5.16 -23.19
CA SER A 309 -20.76 -5.08 -24.66
C SER A 309 -20.06 -6.29 -25.27
N LYS A 310 -18.95 -6.75 -24.67
CA LYS A 310 -18.24 -7.96 -25.16
C LYS A 310 -19.09 -9.23 -25.04
N LEU A 311 -19.86 -9.35 -23.95
CA LEU A 311 -20.82 -10.47 -23.78
C LEU A 311 -21.97 -10.38 -24.80
N GLU A 312 -22.48 -9.18 -25.10
CA GLU A 312 -23.50 -8.98 -26.14
C GLU A 312 -23.00 -9.38 -27.54
N TRP A 313 -21.70 -9.21 -27.80
CA TRP A 313 -21.07 -9.66 -29.05
C TRP A 313 -20.70 -11.15 -29.06
N GLY A 314 -21.05 -11.90 -28.00
CA GLY A 314 -20.77 -13.34 -27.91
C GLY A 314 -19.29 -13.68 -27.70
N ILE A 315 -18.48 -12.73 -27.22
CA ILE A 315 -17.06 -12.98 -26.93
C ILE A 315 -16.94 -13.96 -25.73
N PRO A 316 -16.14 -15.03 -25.83
CA PRO A 316 -15.95 -15.98 -24.74
C PRO A 316 -15.50 -15.31 -23.44
N MET A 317 -16.01 -15.77 -22.29
CA MET A 317 -15.73 -15.19 -20.97
C MET A 317 -14.22 -15.17 -20.62
N ASN A 318 -13.45 -16.15 -21.09
CA ASN A 318 -12.00 -16.18 -20.90
C ASN A 318 -11.32 -14.98 -21.57
N ASN A 319 -11.71 -14.61 -22.78
CA ASN A 319 -11.15 -13.45 -23.50
C ASN A 319 -11.56 -12.12 -22.85
N ILE A 320 -12.78 -12.08 -22.29
CA ILE A 320 -13.26 -10.93 -21.51
C ILE A 320 -12.43 -10.80 -20.25
N PHE A 321 -12.14 -11.89 -19.57
CA PHE A 321 -11.31 -11.88 -18.37
C PHE A 321 -9.87 -11.42 -18.65
N GLU A 322 -9.26 -11.85 -19.75
CA GLU A 322 -7.93 -11.35 -20.16
C GLU A 322 -7.91 -9.83 -20.37
N THR A 323 -8.98 -9.29 -20.96
CA THR A 323 -9.12 -7.85 -21.12
C THR A 323 -9.24 -7.15 -19.77
N LEU A 324 -10.08 -7.69 -18.88
CA LEU A 324 -10.25 -7.19 -17.52
C LEU A 324 -8.92 -7.18 -16.75
N GLN A 325 -8.10 -8.22 -16.88
CA GLN A 325 -6.80 -8.34 -16.24
C GLN A 325 -5.77 -7.31 -16.75
N LYS A 326 -5.89 -6.86 -17.99
CA LYS A 326 -5.05 -5.79 -18.56
C LYS A 326 -5.44 -4.41 -18.03
N GLU A 327 -6.74 -4.15 -17.91
CA GLU A 327 -7.29 -2.85 -17.52
C GLU A 327 -7.30 -2.65 -16.00
N MET A 328 -7.42 -3.73 -15.23
CA MET A 328 -7.54 -3.72 -13.78
C MET A 328 -6.40 -4.48 -13.10
N LYS A 329 -6.02 -4.01 -11.91
CA LYS A 329 -4.93 -4.59 -11.13
C LYS A 329 -5.32 -5.00 -9.71
N ASN A 330 -6.59 -4.81 -9.31
CA ASN A 330 -7.06 -5.25 -8.00
C ASN A 330 -7.27 -6.76 -7.99
N PHE A 331 -6.45 -7.46 -7.20
CA PHE A 331 -6.46 -8.91 -7.07
C PHE A 331 -7.85 -9.45 -6.64
N GLN A 332 -8.50 -8.81 -5.67
CA GLN A 332 -9.78 -9.27 -5.12
C GLN A 332 -10.90 -9.23 -6.17
N VAL A 333 -10.95 -8.14 -6.93
CA VAL A 333 -11.93 -7.98 -8.03
C VAL A 333 -11.68 -9.02 -9.11
N LEU A 334 -10.42 -9.20 -9.53
CA LEU A 334 -10.05 -10.18 -10.55
C LEU A 334 -10.42 -11.60 -10.14
N VAL A 335 -10.17 -11.98 -8.89
CA VAL A 335 -10.54 -13.32 -8.38
C VAL A 335 -12.07 -13.48 -8.39
N SER A 336 -12.83 -12.49 -7.94
CA SER A 336 -14.31 -12.57 -7.92
C SER A 336 -14.89 -12.74 -9.32
N PHE A 337 -14.42 -11.97 -10.31
CA PHE A 337 -14.85 -12.12 -11.70
C PHE A 337 -14.36 -13.43 -12.33
N ARG A 338 -13.15 -13.88 -12.01
CA ARG A 338 -12.67 -15.18 -12.50
C ARG A 338 -13.55 -16.33 -12.00
N ILE A 339 -13.88 -16.31 -10.71
CA ILE A 339 -14.77 -17.32 -10.11
C ILE A 339 -16.16 -17.24 -10.76
N LEU A 340 -16.73 -16.05 -10.94
CA LEU A 340 -18.02 -15.86 -11.60
C LEU A 340 -18.02 -16.48 -13.01
N PHE A 341 -17.03 -16.15 -13.83
CA PHE A 341 -16.93 -16.66 -15.19
C PHE A 341 -16.73 -18.18 -15.21
N GLU A 342 -15.93 -18.72 -14.31
CA GLU A 342 -15.71 -20.15 -14.18
C GLU A 342 -16.99 -20.91 -13.81
N ILE A 343 -17.78 -20.39 -12.86
CA ILE A 343 -19.05 -20.99 -12.45
C ILE A 343 -20.03 -21.00 -13.62
N ILE A 344 -20.14 -19.91 -14.37
CA ILE A 344 -21.09 -19.78 -15.48
C ILE A 344 -20.69 -20.66 -16.66
N THR A 345 -19.43 -20.65 -17.07
CA THR A 345 -18.92 -21.48 -18.17
C THR A 345 -19.01 -22.96 -17.85
N SER A 346 -18.94 -23.32 -16.59
CA SER A 346 -19.09 -24.71 -16.12
C SER A 346 -20.55 -25.17 -15.98
N GLY A 347 -21.54 -24.32 -16.35
CA GLY A 347 -22.97 -24.65 -16.21
C GLY A 347 -23.52 -24.54 -14.79
N GLY A 348 -22.69 -24.08 -13.82
CA GLY A 348 -23.02 -24.00 -12.38
C GLY A 348 -23.73 -22.75 -11.93
N GLY A 349 -24.24 -21.90 -12.81
CA GLY A 349 -24.87 -20.60 -12.47
C GLY A 349 -26.20 -20.69 -11.72
N ASN A 350 -26.32 -21.57 -10.72
CA ASN A 350 -27.50 -21.63 -9.87
C ASN A 350 -27.52 -20.46 -8.85
N VAL A 351 -28.72 -20.13 -8.38
CA VAL A 351 -28.95 -18.98 -7.48
C VAL A 351 -28.12 -19.08 -6.20
N ASN A 352 -28.08 -20.25 -5.58
CA ASN A 352 -27.39 -20.45 -4.30
C ASN A 352 -25.87 -20.28 -4.42
N THR A 353 -25.29 -20.70 -5.54
CA THR A 353 -23.85 -20.55 -5.81
C THR A 353 -23.51 -19.09 -6.05
N LEU A 354 -24.32 -18.37 -6.84
CA LEU A 354 -24.12 -16.94 -7.11
C LEU A 354 -24.32 -16.09 -5.86
N ASP A 355 -25.28 -16.42 -5.01
CA ASP A 355 -25.53 -15.75 -3.72
C ASP A 355 -24.33 -15.93 -2.79
N SER A 356 -23.81 -17.16 -2.67
CA SER A 356 -22.60 -17.44 -1.89
C SER A 356 -21.35 -16.71 -2.43
N LEU A 357 -21.25 -16.50 -3.75
CA LEU A 357 -20.16 -15.70 -4.34
C LEU A 357 -20.33 -14.21 -4.01
N ALA A 358 -21.57 -13.69 -4.06
CA ALA A 358 -21.87 -12.30 -3.69
C ALA A 358 -21.51 -12.05 -2.21
N ASP A 359 -21.92 -12.95 -1.30
CA ASP A 359 -21.58 -12.85 0.13
C ASP A 359 -20.07 -12.91 0.39
N ALA A 360 -19.35 -13.80 -0.31
CA ALA A 360 -17.89 -13.88 -0.21
C ALA A 360 -17.22 -12.59 -0.69
N SER A 361 -17.68 -12.04 -1.82
CA SER A 361 -17.16 -10.78 -2.36
C SER A 361 -17.44 -9.59 -1.44
N GLU A 362 -18.61 -9.55 -0.80
CA GLU A 362 -18.96 -8.52 0.19
C GLU A 362 -18.07 -8.62 1.44
N LYS A 363 -17.81 -9.83 1.97
CA LYS A 363 -16.85 -10.02 3.07
C LYS A 363 -15.45 -9.54 2.70
N ILE A 364 -14.97 -9.88 1.51
CA ILE A 364 -13.65 -9.44 1.00
C ILE A 364 -13.57 -7.91 0.93
N HIS A 365 -14.62 -7.28 0.38
CA HIS A 365 -14.73 -5.81 0.30
C HIS A 365 -14.70 -5.18 1.69
N ASN A 366 -15.48 -5.72 2.64
CA ASN A 366 -15.54 -5.19 4.00
C ASN A 366 -14.19 -5.31 4.73
N ILE A 367 -13.46 -6.43 4.57
CA ILE A 367 -12.11 -6.59 5.12
C ILE A 367 -11.15 -5.52 4.56
N ALA A 368 -11.17 -5.31 3.24
CA ALA A 368 -10.31 -4.32 2.61
C ALA A 368 -10.68 -2.88 2.97
N LYS A 369 -11.97 -2.58 3.08
CA LYS A 369 -12.50 -1.29 3.53
C LYS A 369 -12.10 -1.02 4.99
N ASN A 370 -12.37 -1.96 5.90
CA ASN A 370 -12.00 -1.83 7.32
C ASN A 370 -10.50 -1.57 7.50
N LYS A 371 -9.65 -2.26 6.73
CA LYS A 371 -8.21 -2.02 6.73
C LYS A 371 -7.87 -0.57 6.32
N ARG A 372 -8.50 -0.03 5.28
CA ARG A 372 -8.28 1.36 4.84
C ARG A 372 -8.75 2.36 5.89
N ASP A 373 -9.95 2.13 6.43
CA ASP A 373 -10.57 3.02 7.42
C ASP A 373 -9.72 3.09 8.70
N MET A 374 -9.14 1.97 9.13
CA MET A 374 -8.20 1.92 10.28
C MET A 374 -6.88 2.65 10.01
N LEU A 375 -6.43 2.76 8.75
CA LEU A 375 -5.18 3.43 8.40
C LEU A 375 -5.37 4.92 8.03
N GLN A 376 -6.58 5.35 7.75
CA GLN A 376 -6.88 6.73 7.35
C GLN A 376 -6.50 7.79 8.41
N PRO A 377 -6.70 7.60 9.72
CA PRO A 377 -6.29 8.59 10.73
C PRO A 377 -4.81 8.92 10.70
N TYR A 378 -3.95 7.98 10.28
CA TYR A 378 -2.51 8.20 10.18
C TYR A 378 -2.12 9.19 9.06
N VAL A 379 -2.98 9.41 8.07
CA VAL A 379 -2.80 10.50 7.09
C VAL A 379 -2.88 11.83 7.81
N ILE A 380 -3.95 12.05 8.57
CA ILE A 380 -4.21 13.32 9.25
C ILE A 380 -3.09 13.62 10.25
N VAL A 381 -2.79 12.66 11.13
CA VAL A 381 -1.74 12.80 12.15
C VAL A 381 -0.37 13.04 11.51
N GLY A 382 -0.04 12.32 10.45
CA GLY A 382 1.23 12.48 9.73
C GLY A 382 1.36 13.86 9.06
N PHE A 383 0.29 14.36 8.45
CA PHE A 383 0.27 15.73 7.89
C PHE A 383 0.43 16.78 8.98
N MET A 384 -0.35 16.71 10.06
CA MET A 384 -0.25 17.65 11.18
C MET A 384 1.17 17.69 11.76
N LEU A 385 1.78 16.52 11.99
CA LEU A 385 3.12 16.45 12.55
C LEU A 385 4.15 17.14 11.65
N ILE A 386 4.15 16.86 10.35
CA ILE A 386 5.13 17.44 9.42
C ILE A 386 4.95 18.96 9.29
N ILE A 387 3.71 19.44 9.26
CA ILE A 387 3.44 20.89 9.24
C ILE A 387 3.96 21.54 10.52
N ILE A 388 3.64 20.98 11.69
CA ILE A 388 4.07 21.51 12.98
C ILE A 388 5.60 21.47 13.09
N THR A 389 6.23 20.34 12.79
CA THR A 389 7.69 20.20 12.91
C THR A 389 8.43 21.15 11.95
N GLY A 390 7.97 21.24 10.69
CA GLY A 390 8.55 22.14 9.71
C GLY A 390 8.45 23.60 10.11
N PHE A 391 7.25 24.04 10.53
CA PHE A 391 7.00 25.40 10.95
C PHE A 391 7.78 25.75 12.23
N THR A 392 7.74 24.89 13.26
CA THR A 392 8.49 25.11 14.51
C THR A 392 9.99 25.17 14.28
N THR A 393 10.55 24.31 13.42
CA THR A 393 11.98 24.31 13.09
C THR A 393 12.40 25.64 12.45
N LEU A 394 11.62 26.12 11.49
CA LEU A 394 11.92 27.36 10.78
C LEU A 394 11.79 28.59 11.69
N LEU A 395 10.72 28.67 12.51
CA LEU A 395 10.55 29.74 13.50
C LEU A 395 11.67 29.76 14.54
N THR A 396 12.11 28.58 14.99
CA THR A 396 13.22 28.50 15.96
C THR A 396 14.48 29.16 15.40
N ILE A 397 14.81 28.85 14.12
CA ILE A 397 16.01 29.44 13.50
C ILE A 397 15.86 30.94 13.28
N ASP A 398 14.71 31.40 12.81
CA ASP A 398 14.43 32.82 12.59
C ASP A 398 14.57 33.60 13.90
N SER A 399 13.96 33.11 14.98
CA SER A 399 14.06 33.70 16.32
C SER A 399 15.51 33.78 16.85
N PHE A 400 16.32 32.75 16.61
CA PHE A 400 17.73 32.78 17.02
C PHE A 400 18.61 33.69 16.13
N ALA A 401 18.28 33.84 14.85
CA ALA A 401 18.94 34.79 13.96
C ALA A 401 18.72 36.21 14.42
N ASP A 402 17.51 36.60 14.83
CA ASP A 402 17.18 37.94 15.35
C ASP A 402 17.89 38.26 16.67
N ILE A 403 17.98 37.28 17.60
CA ILE A 403 18.72 37.44 18.85
C ILE A 403 20.20 37.72 18.61
N ASN A 404 20.82 37.05 17.63
CA ASN A 404 22.22 37.30 17.31
C ASN A 404 22.46 38.63 16.62
N GLN A 405 21.58 39.10 15.73
CA GLN A 405 21.68 40.41 15.11
C GLN A 405 21.52 41.56 16.13
N GLY A 406 20.66 41.39 17.15
CA GLY A 406 20.51 42.37 18.23
C GLY A 406 21.76 42.55 19.09
N LYS A 407 22.70 41.61 19.12
CA LYS A 407 23.97 41.66 19.88
C LYS A 407 25.10 42.35 19.13
N ASP A 408 25.13 42.29 17.80
CA ASP A 408 26.16 42.94 16.98
C ASP A 408 26.11 44.50 17.09
N VAL A 409 24.99 45.03 17.53
CA VAL A 409 24.85 46.48 17.80
C VAL A 409 25.55 46.92 19.12
N VAL A 410 25.84 46.00 20.04
CA VAL A 410 26.45 46.30 21.36
C VAL A 410 27.96 46.04 21.37
N HIS A 411 28.55 45.28 20.45
CA HIS A 411 29.97 44.94 20.39
C HIS A 411 30.58 45.14 18.99
N ALA A 412 30.71 46.38 18.56
CA ALA A 412 31.28 46.74 17.25
C ALA A 412 32.82 46.67 17.22
N ASN A 413 33.50 45.66 17.74
CA ASN A 413 34.98 45.61 17.68
C ASN A 413 35.57 44.20 17.72
N ASN A 414 35.00 43.19 17.06
CA ASN A 414 35.79 41.99 16.73
C ASN A 414 35.28 41.30 15.47
N THR A 415 36.02 41.55 14.37
CA THR A 415 35.95 40.85 13.11
C THR A 415 36.34 39.38 13.31
N GLN A 416 35.45 38.52 13.67
CA GLN A 416 35.53 37.08 13.40
C GLN A 416 34.21 36.61 12.81
N GLN A 417 34.30 35.98 11.64
CA GLN A 417 33.27 35.41 10.80
C GLN A 417 32.25 34.57 11.62
N SER A 418 31.22 35.22 12.13
CA SER A 418 30.01 34.54 12.51
C SER A 418 29.40 33.96 11.25
N ALA A 419 29.20 32.66 11.20
CA ALA A 419 28.53 31.96 10.10
C ALA A 419 27.24 32.74 9.79
N GLN A 420 27.12 33.25 8.55
CA GLN A 420 26.02 34.13 8.15
C GLN A 420 24.68 33.44 8.51
N PRO A 421 23.79 34.08 9.28
CA PRO A 421 22.51 33.49 9.72
C PRO A 421 21.68 32.97 8.52
N ASN A 422 21.82 33.62 7.37
CA ASN A 422 21.17 33.25 6.12
C ASN A 422 21.61 31.87 5.56
N ALA A 423 22.88 31.51 5.74
CA ALA A 423 23.37 30.18 5.25
C ALA A 423 22.79 29.03 6.09
N LEU A 424 22.59 29.27 7.38
CA LEU A 424 22.03 28.26 8.29
C LEU A 424 20.53 28.05 7.99
N LEU A 425 19.78 29.11 7.79
CA LEU A 425 18.36 29.06 7.41
C LEU A 425 18.18 28.33 6.07
N GLU A 426 19.08 28.51 5.13
CA GLU A 426 19.03 27.85 3.83
C GLU A 426 19.24 26.34 3.93
N VAL A 427 20.25 25.87 4.66
CA VAL A 427 20.53 24.44 4.86
C VAL A 427 19.36 23.75 5.56
N VAL A 428 18.79 24.41 6.58
CA VAL A 428 17.64 23.88 7.32
C VAL A 428 16.39 23.83 6.44
N SER A 429 16.15 24.85 5.65
CA SER A 429 15.02 24.87 4.70
C SER A 429 15.11 23.71 3.71
N ILE A 430 16.31 23.41 3.19
CA ILE A 430 16.55 22.25 2.33
C ILE A 430 16.22 20.94 3.05
N ALA A 431 16.69 20.78 4.30
CA ALA A 431 16.43 19.58 5.10
C ALA A 431 14.94 19.37 5.40
N VAL A 432 14.21 20.45 5.74
CA VAL A 432 12.78 20.43 6.02
C VAL A 432 11.97 20.07 4.76
N VAL A 433 12.32 20.62 3.59
CA VAL A 433 11.69 20.27 2.31
C VAL A 433 11.92 18.79 1.97
N ALA A 434 13.14 18.29 2.10
CA ALA A 434 13.46 16.88 1.85
C ALA A 434 12.70 15.95 2.82
N GLN A 435 12.63 16.32 4.10
CA GLN A 435 11.88 15.57 5.11
C GLN A 435 10.38 15.54 4.82
N ALA A 436 9.77 16.66 4.44
CA ALA A 436 8.36 16.72 4.08
C ALA A 436 8.04 15.80 2.89
N TRP A 437 8.91 15.77 1.89
CA TRP A 437 8.75 14.89 0.74
C TRP A 437 8.83 13.42 1.11
N LEU A 438 9.84 13.02 1.92
CA LEU A 438 9.98 11.63 2.39
C LEU A 438 8.84 11.20 3.30
N ALA A 439 8.37 12.08 4.17
CA ALA A 439 7.23 11.82 5.03
C ALA A 439 5.95 11.56 4.23
N GLY A 440 5.71 12.31 3.15
CA GLY A 440 4.61 12.07 2.24
C GLY A 440 4.66 10.68 1.58
N LEU A 441 5.85 10.23 1.15
CA LEU A 441 6.06 8.87 0.64
C LEU A 441 5.78 7.81 1.72
N PHE A 442 6.23 8.06 2.96
CA PHE A 442 6.00 7.16 4.09
C PHE A 442 4.51 7.01 4.41
N ILE A 443 3.78 8.14 4.53
CA ILE A 443 2.33 8.16 4.77
C ILE A 443 1.59 7.41 3.67
N GLY A 444 1.95 7.63 2.40
CA GLY A 444 1.34 6.94 1.27
C GLY A 444 1.62 5.43 1.25
N LYS A 445 2.82 5.02 1.63
CA LYS A 445 3.15 3.59 1.76
C LYS A 445 2.33 2.90 2.84
N ILE A 446 2.07 3.58 3.95
CA ILE A 446 1.22 3.07 5.05
C ILE A 446 -0.22 2.93 4.59
N THR A 447 -0.81 3.99 4.04
CA THR A 447 -2.25 4.10 3.79
C THR A 447 -2.70 3.42 2.51
N LYS A 448 -1.91 3.53 1.42
CA LYS A 448 -2.23 2.93 0.12
C LYS A 448 -1.45 1.64 -0.15
N GLY A 449 -0.53 1.24 0.72
CA GLY A 449 0.28 0.03 0.59
C GLY A 449 1.40 0.10 -0.46
N ALA A 450 1.46 1.16 -1.26
CA ALA A 450 2.40 1.34 -2.37
C ALA A 450 3.15 2.67 -2.24
N TYR A 451 4.46 2.71 -2.56
CA TYR A 451 5.23 3.96 -2.61
C TYR A 451 4.66 4.93 -3.64
N SER A 452 4.20 4.39 -4.77
CA SER A 452 3.56 5.20 -5.81
C SER A 452 2.34 5.97 -5.30
N GLY A 453 1.67 5.46 -4.25
CA GLY A 453 0.56 6.14 -3.58
C GLY A 453 0.99 7.32 -2.72
N GLY A 454 2.27 7.39 -2.34
CA GLY A 454 2.83 8.46 -1.52
C GLY A 454 3.14 9.74 -2.29
N PHE A 455 3.37 9.66 -3.60
CA PHE A 455 3.74 10.84 -4.38
C PHE A 455 2.71 11.97 -4.31
N MET A 456 1.42 11.66 -4.19
CA MET A 456 0.38 12.67 -4.02
C MET A 456 0.50 13.40 -2.67
N PHE A 457 0.79 12.67 -1.60
CA PHE A 457 1.00 13.24 -0.27
C PHE A 457 2.32 13.99 -0.19
N SER A 458 3.39 13.46 -0.80
CA SER A 458 4.68 14.14 -0.91
C SER A 458 4.55 15.50 -1.62
N LEU A 459 3.84 15.52 -2.74
CA LEU A 459 3.57 16.74 -3.50
C LEU A 459 2.87 17.78 -2.64
N LEU A 460 1.78 17.40 -1.94
CA LEU A 460 1.03 18.32 -1.08
C LEU A 460 1.88 18.83 0.08
N LEU A 461 2.60 17.95 0.79
CA LEU A 461 3.44 18.35 1.92
C LEU A 461 4.60 19.26 1.50
N THR A 462 5.25 18.95 0.36
CA THR A 462 6.33 19.79 -0.16
C THR A 462 5.84 21.19 -0.52
N ILE A 463 4.67 21.32 -1.16
CA ILE A 463 4.06 22.64 -1.47
C ILE A 463 3.75 23.40 -0.18
N ILE A 464 3.13 22.76 0.82
CA ILE A 464 2.82 23.39 2.10
C ILE A 464 4.11 23.87 2.78
N THR A 465 5.16 23.07 2.78
CA THR A 465 6.45 23.43 3.37
C THR A 465 7.10 24.62 2.63
N MET A 466 7.04 24.64 1.29
CA MET A 466 7.53 25.80 0.51
C MET A 466 6.77 27.09 0.85
N VAL A 467 5.44 27.00 1.00
CA VAL A 467 4.63 28.16 1.43
C VAL A 467 5.03 28.61 2.84
N SER A 468 5.26 27.67 3.76
CA SER A 468 5.71 27.99 5.13
C SER A 468 7.06 28.70 5.15
N ILE A 469 8.02 28.25 4.31
CA ILE A 469 9.33 28.93 4.15
C ILE A 469 9.13 30.35 3.63
N GLY A 470 8.28 30.54 2.63
CA GLY A 470 7.98 31.87 2.07
C GLY A 470 7.34 32.81 3.08
N MET A 471 6.42 32.31 3.90
CA MET A 471 5.78 33.13 4.95
C MET A 471 6.78 33.65 6.00
N ILE A 472 7.75 32.83 6.36
CA ILE A 472 8.78 33.20 7.33
C ILE A 472 9.79 34.19 6.70
N GLN A 473 10.28 33.90 5.49
CA GLN A 473 11.22 34.76 4.76
C GLN A 473 10.65 36.17 4.45
N LEU A 474 9.34 36.24 4.21
CA LEU A 474 8.65 37.55 3.99
C LEU A 474 8.30 38.29 5.29
N HIS A 475 8.73 37.81 6.45
CA HIS A 475 8.41 38.39 7.78
C HIS A 475 6.90 38.60 8.01
N VAL A 476 6.05 37.80 7.33
CA VAL A 476 4.58 37.91 7.48
C VAL A 476 4.13 37.47 8.88
N ILE A 477 4.96 36.67 9.57
CA ILE A 477 4.73 36.22 10.95
C ILE A 477 5.84 36.81 11.83
N ASN A 478 5.68 38.06 12.22
CA ASN A 478 6.59 38.74 13.14
C ASN A 478 6.12 38.42 14.58
N ILE A 479 6.69 37.41 15.23
CA ILE A 479 6.34 37.03 16.62
C ILE A 479 7.02 37.97 17.64
N GLY A 480 7.95 38.82 17.21
CA GLY A 480 8.61 39.80 18.05
C GLY A 480 7.78 41.06 18.41
N ALA A 481 6.51 41.13 18.00
CA ALA A 481 5.63 42.28 18.22
C ALA A 481 4.48 42.03 19.22
N ILE A 482 4.59 40.98 20.08
CA ILE A 482 3.66 40.76 21.21
C ILE A 482 4.43 40.82 22.52
#